data_37126f7ffbcb79b3ca577a53f5e8ce5f
#
_entry.id   37126f7ffbcb79b3ca577a53f5e8ce5f
#
_cell.length_a   1.000
_cell.length_b   1.000
_cell.length_c   1.000
_cell.angle_alpha   90.00
_cell.angle_beta   90.00
_cell.angle_gamma   90.00
#
_symmetry.space_group_name_H-M   'P 1'
#
loop_
_entity.id
_entity.type
_entity.pdbx_description
1 polymer ?
#
loop_
_entity_poly.entity_id
_entity_poly.type
_entity_poly.pdbx_seq_one_letter_code
_entity_poly.pdbx_strand_id
1 'polypeptide(L)'
;MPSPTPPPAAIGSDEEIRVETNLVTIPVSVLDRNGRFVSDLQKNDFQILENGIQQKVEYFQTVEQPFTVVLLIDVSPSTQFRIDEIQDAAIDFVNQLRPNDRVMVIAFDERVHTLTEPTNNRVRLRQAIRQARFGDGTSLYEAVDYSLNRVLRTIAGRKAIVIFTDGVDTTSRRASYQSTVADSEESDALIYPIRFNTQRDAWARGG
;
A
#
# COMPACT_ATOMS: atom_id res chain seq x y z
N MET A 1 -81.64 -23.36 7.28
CA MET A 1 -80.60 -22.47 7.93
C MET A 1 -79.34 -22.55 7.07
N PRO A 2 -78.88 -21.47 6.48
CA PRO A 2 -77.65 -21.50 5.71
C PRO A 2 -76.44 -21.34 6.67
N SER A 3 -75.41 -22.14 6.41
CA SER A 3 -74.09 -22.10 7.13
C SER A 3 -73.34 -20.81 6.89
N PRO A 4 -72.62 -20.30 7.91
CA PRO A 4 -71.87 -19.08 7.77
C PRO A 4 -70.58 -19.29 6.91
N THR A 5 -70.35 -18.35 6.02
CA THR A 5 -69.15 -18.24 5.18
C THR A 5 -67.93 -17.94 6.05
N PRO A 6 -66.77 -18.61 5.86
CA PRO A 6 -65.55 -18.25 6.58
C PRO A 6 -64.99 -16.93 6.08
N PRO A 7 -64.30 -16.16 6.97
CA PRO A 7 -63.70 -14.91 6.62
C PRO A 7 -62.48 -15.10 5.70
N PRO A 8 -62.11 -14.12 4.85
CA PRO A 8 -60.97 -14.21 3.96
C PRO A 8 -59.66 -14.23 4.74
N ALA A 9 -58.76 -15.12 4.31
CA ALA A 9 -57.41 -15.20 4.87
C ALA A 9 -56.63 -13.91 4.62
N ALA A 10 -56.07 -13.36 5.68
CA ALA A 10 -55.16 -12.24 5.63
C ALA A 10 -53.85 -12.66 4.91
N ILE A 11 -53.65 -12.11 3.76
CA ILE A 11 -52.35 -12.16 3.07
C ILE A 11 -51.50 -11.05 3.66
N GLY A 12 -50.64 -11.41 4.60
CA GLY A 12 -49.63 -10.54 5.18
C GLY A 12 -48.31 -11.28 5.13
N SER A 13 -47.65 -11.26 3.98
CA SER A 13 -46.22 -11.53 3.91
C SER A 13 -45.52 -10.18 3.88
N ASP A 14 -45.10 -9.70 5.05
CA ASP A 14 -44.04 -8.70 5.15
C ASP A 14 -42.78 -9.35 4.59
N GLU A 15 -42.54 -9.17 3.30
CA GLU A 15 -41.21 -9.37 2.71
C GLU A 15 -40.30 -8.27 3.29
N GLU A 16 -39.56 -8.61 4.33
CA GLU A 16 -38.42 -7.81 4.77
C GLU A 16 -37.42 -7.73 3.61
N ILE A 17 -37.41 -6.62 2.90
CA ILE A 17 -36.36 -6.31 1.92
C ILE A 17 -35.08 -6.08 2.73
N ARG A 18 -34.25 -7.11 2.86
CA ARG A 18 -32.90 -6.98 3.41
C ARG A 18 -32.01 -6.33 2.37
N VAL A 19 -31.79 -5.04 2.52
CA VAL A 19 -30.79 -4.31 1.74
C VAL A 19 -29.42 -4.55 2.40
N GLU A 20 -28.62 -5.42 1.82
CA GLU A 20 -27.20 -5.52 2.18
C GLU A 20 -26.48 -4.29 1.63
N THR A 21 -26.16 -3.35 2.48
CA THR A 21 -25.37 -2.18 2.11
C THR A 21 -23.89 -2.50 2.30
N ASN A 22 -23.15 -2.69 1.22
CA ASN A 22 -21.70 -2.82 1.29
C ASN A 22 -21.11 -1.42 1.50
N LEU A 23 -20.42 -1.22 2.63
CA LEU A 23 -19.68 0.00 2.89
C LEU A 23 -18.37 -0.03 2.08
N VAL A 24 -18.23 0.89 1.15
CA VAL A 24 -16.97 1.10 0.42
C VAL A 24 -16.16 2.17 1.14
N THR A 25 -14.96 1.83 1.57
CA THR A 25 -14.01 2.77 2.19
C THR A 25 -13.08 3.32 1.12
N ILE A 26 -13.07 4.64 0.94
CA ILE A 26 -12.19 5.32 0.00
C ILE A 26 -11.13 6.08 0.82
N PRO A 27 -9.88 5.62 0.85
CA PRO A 27 -8.79 6.38 1.47
C PRO A 27 -8.45 7.60 0.59
N VAL A 28 -8.44 8.79 1.19
CA VAL A 28 -8.13 10.03 0.51
C VAL A 28 -6.95 10.72 1.17
N SER A 29 -5.95 11.10 0.38
CA SER A 29 -4.82 11.92 0.81
C SER A 29 -4.91 13.28 0.12
N VAL A 30 -4.98 14.36 0.90
CA VAL A 30 -5.02 15.71 0.34
C VAL A 30 -3.68 16.39 0.58
N LEU A 31 -3.08 16.90 -0.48
CA LEU A 31 -1.82 17.63 -0.48
C LEU A 31 -2.07 19.06 -0.97
N ASP A 32 -1.35 20.03 -0.40
CA ASP A 32 -1.31 21.38 -0.92
C ASP A 32 -0.47 21.45 -2.23
N ARG A 33 -0.40 22.64 -2.84
CA ARG A 33 0.37 22.84 -4.09
C ARG A 33 1.88 22.63 -3.91
N ASN A 34 2.35 22.58 -2.68
CA ASN A 34 3.77 22.36 -2.33
C ASN A 34 4.03 20.90 -1.94
N GLY A 35 3.03 20.02 -2.07
CA GLY A 35 3.14 18.62 -1.70
C GLY A 35 3.04 18.35 -0.19
N ARG A 36 2.57 19.31 0.61
CA ARG A 36 2.39 19.13 2.04
C ARG A 36 1.01 18.58 2.35
N PHE A 37 0.95 17.68 3.30
CA PHE A 37 -0.30 17.11 3.78
C PHE A 37 -1.20 18.17 4.41
N VAL A 38 -2.48 18.18 4.03
CA VAL A 38 -3.54 18.97 4.65
C VAL A 38 -4.29 18.03 5.60
N SER A 39 -4.15 18.22 6.91
CA SER A 39 -4.60 17.26 7.95
C SER A 39 -5.91 17.64 8.67
N ASP A 40 -6.36 18.89 8.54
CA ASP A 40 -7.46 19.47 9.31
C ASP A 40 -8.79 19.55 8.55
N LEU A 41 -8.88 18.83 7.42
CA LEU A 41 -10.08 18.75 6.60
C LEU A 41 -11.24 18.03 7.31
N GLN A 42 -12.45 18.55 7.13
CA GLN A 42 -13.69 18.04 7.70
C GLN A 42 -14.55 17.38 6.61
N LYS A 43 -15.56 16.63 7.02
CA LYS A 43 -16.52 15.98 6.10
C LYS A 43 -17.09 16.94 5.05
N ASN A 44 -17.36 18.18 5.43
CA ASN A 44 -17.95 19.18 4.55
C ASN A 44 -16.99 19.74 3.50
N ASP A 45 -15.68 19.47 3.61
CA ASP A 45 -14.67 19.86 2.64
C ASP A 45 -14.60 18.87 1.46
N PHE A 46 -15.37 17.77 1.52
CA PHE A 46 -15.39 16.73 0.50
C PHE A 46 -16.74 16.64 -0.20
N GLN A 47 -16.68 16.41 -1.50
CA GLN A 47 -17.81 16.06 -2.33
C GLN A 47 -17.51 14.78 -3.11
N ILE A 48 -18.36 13.76 -2.95
CA ILE A 48 -18.26 12.53 -3.72
C ILE A 48 -19.25 12.61 -4.88
N LEU A 49 -18.77 12.32 -6.08
CA LEU A 49 -19.57 12.27 -7.30
C LEU A 49 -19.50 10.86 -7.88
N GLU A 50 -20.63 10.26 -8.16
CA GLU A 50 -20.76 9.02 -8.91
C GLU A 50 -21.51 9.30 -10.20
N ASN A 51 -20.87 9.09 -11.35
CA ASN A 51 -21.42 9.45 -12.68
C ASN A 51 -21.92 10.92 -12.76
N GLY A 52 -21.24 11.84 -12.09
CA GLY A 52 -21.61 13.25 -12.03
C GLY A 52 -22.73 13.60 -11.04
N ILE A 53 -23.29 12.62 -10.34
CA ILE A 53 -24.33 12.82 -9.33
C ILE A 53 -23.68 12.83 -7.94
N GLN A 54 -23.97 13.88 -7.18
CA GLN A 54 -23.46 14.01 -5.82
C GLN A 54 -24.03 12.93 -4.91
N GLN A 55 -23.12 12.20 -4.25
CA GLN A 55 -23.43 11.17 -3.27
C GLN A 55 -23.31 11.70 -1.84
N LYS A 56 -24.09 11.13 -0.95
CA LYS A 56 -24.03 11.46 0.46
C LYS A 56 -22.86 10.73 1.11
N VAL A 57 -21.97 11.48 1.75
CA VAL A 57 -20.92 10.90 2.58
C VAL A 57 -21.55 10.38 3.88
N GLU A 58 -21.77 9.08 4.02
CA GLU A 58 -22.39 8.51 5.23
C GLU A 58 -21.41 8.55 6.40
N TYR A 59 -20.18 8.08 6.18
CA TYR A 59 -19.15 8.04 7.20
C TYR A 59 -17.94 8.84 6.76
N PHE A 60 -17.41 9.65 7.65
CA PHE A 60 -16.17 10.37 7.48
C PHE A 60 -15.35 10.19 8.76
N GLN A 61 -14.14 9.72 8.59
CA GLN A 61 -13.18 9.65 9.69
C GLN A 61 -11.89 10.32 9.24
N THR A 62 -11.47 11.35 9.98
CA THR A 62 -10.08 11.79 9.99
C THR A 62 -9.30 10.72 10.76
N VAL A 63 -8.87 9.69 10.05
CA VAL A 63 -8.40 8.51 10.77
C VAL A 63 -6.91 8.59 10.99
N GLU A 64 -6.53 8.63 12.24
CA GLU A 64 -5.23 8.21 12.71
C GLU A 64 -5.11 6.67 12.78
N GLN A 65 -5.61 5.94 11.78
CA GLN A 65 -5.36 4.50 11.75
C GLN A 65 -3.89 4.25 11.44
N PRO A 66 -3.26 3.31 12.15
CA PRO A 66 -1.88 2.93 11.86
C PRO A 66 -1.73 2.48 10.42
N PHE A 67 -0.64 2.87 9.79
CA PHE A 67 -0.23 2.33 8.50
C PHE A 67 0.43 0.96 8.67
N THR A 68 0.22 0.10 7.68
CA THR A 68 1.14 -1.00 7.41
C THR A 68 1.93 -0.68 6.16
N VAL A 69 3.23 -0.53 6.31
CA VAL A 69 4.16 -0.19 5.23
C VAL A 69 4.96 -1.43 4.83
N VAL A 70 4.98 -1.75 3.55
CA VAL A 70 5.99 -2.65 2.98
C VAL A 70 7.15 -1.80 2.50
N LEU A 71 8.32 -1.98 3.11
CA LEU A 71 9.56 -1.33 2.77
C LEU A 71 10.36 -2.25 1.86
N LEU A 72 10.45 -1.90 0.58
CA LEU A 72 11.21 -2.63 -0.42
C LEU A 72 12.60 -2.01 -0.57
N ILE A 73 13.64 -2.81 -0.40
CA ILE A 73 15.05 -2.39 -0.52
C ILE A 73 15.69 -3.14 -1.67
N ASP A 74 16.08 -2.40 -2.68
CA ASP A 74 16.84 -2.90 -3.81
C ASP A 74 18.28 -3.20 -3.38
N VAL A 75 18.67 -4.47 -3.49
CA VAL A 75 20.01 -4.96 -3.18
C VAL A 75 20.71 -5.52 -4.41
N SER A 76 20.34 -5.02 -5.58
CA SER A 76 20.95 -5.34 -6.86
C SER A 76 22.39 -4.83 -6.94
N PRO A 77 23.22 -5.34 -7.90
CA PRO A 77 24.61 -4.92 -8.05
C PRO A 77 24.80 -3.43 -8.30
N SER A 78 23.81 -2.76 -8.93
CA SER A 78 23.87 -1.32 -9.19
C SER A 78 23.79 -0.46 -7.92
N THR A 79 23.16 -0.97 -6.85
CA THR A 79 23.00 -0.27 -5.57
C THR A 79 24.16 -0.56 -4.60
N GLN A 80 25.08 -1.47 -4.95
CA GLN A 80 26.15 -1.95 -4.07
C GLN A 80 26.95 -0.84 -3.41
N PHE A 81 27.30 0.18 -4.15
CA PHE A 81 28.13 1.27 -3.65
C PHE A 81 27.39 2.27 -2.76
N ARG A 82 26.06 2.13 -2.64
CA ARG A 82 25.20 3.02 -1.86
C ARG A 82 24.37 2.30 -0.79
N ILE A 83 24.67 1.04 -0.55
CA ILE A 83 23.85 0.25 0.39
C ILE A 83 23.78 0.87 1.77
N ASP A 84 24.89 1.41 2.27
CA ASP A 84 24.91 2.07 3.57
C ASP A 84 24.00 3.31 3.58
N GLU A 85 24.03 4.12 2.53
CA GLU A 85 23.14 5.29 2.37
C GLU A 85 21.67 4.87 2.28
N ILE A 86 21.38 3.80 1.52
CA ILE A 86 20.03 3.24 1.38
C ILE A 86 19.53 2.72 2.72
N GLN A 87 20.35 1.97 3.44
CA GLN A 87 20.02 1.44 4.75
C GLN A 87 19.81 2.56 5.77
N ASP A 88 20.66 3.60 5.77
CA ASP A 88 20.51 4.75 6.65
C ASP A 88 19.21 5.52 6.35
N ALA A 89 18.92 5.80 5.09
CA ALA A 89 17.68 6.45 4.67
C ALA A 89 16.43 5.62 5.03
N ALA A 90 16.50 4.30 4.87
CA ALA A 90 15.44 3.38 5.26
C ALA A 90 15.22 3.36 6.79
N ILE A 91 16.30 3.40 7.58
CA ILE A 91 16.23 3.49 9.03
C ILE A 91 15.65 4.83 9.47
N ASP A 92 16.07 5.93 8.85
CA ASP A 92 15.56 7.27 9.15
C ASP A 92 14.07 7.37 8.82
N PHE A 93 13.64 6.81 7.69
CA PHE A 93 12.24 6.69 7.35
C PHE A 93 11.45 5.94 8.44
N VAL A 94 11.92 4.75 8.82
CA VAL A 94 11.27 3.94 9.86
C VAL A 94 11.20 4.68 11.20
N ASN A 95 12.22 5.46 11.57
CA ASN A 95 12.23 6.23 12.82
C ASN A 95 11.22 7.39 12.83
N GLN A 96 10.83 7.91 11.67
CA GLN A 96 9.86 9.01 11.53
C GLN A 96 8.40 8.52 11.58
N LEU A 97 8.16 7.23 11.40
CA LEU A 97 6.82 6.66 11.47
C LEU A 97 6.25 6.72 12.89
N ARG A 98 4.92 6.76 12.99
CA ARG A 98 4.22 6.78 14.28
C ARG A 98 4.48 5.48 15.06
N PRO A 99 4.36 5.49 16.39
CA PRO A 99 4.65 4.30 17.22
C PRO A 99 3.80 3.07 16.87
N ASN A 100 2.57 3.28 16.39
CA ASN A 100 1.65 2.22 16.04
C ASN A 100 1.75 1.76 14.58
N ASP A 101 2.49 2.48 13.73
CA ASP A 101 2.71 2.08 12.34
C ASP A 101 3.58 0.82 12.30
N ARG A 102 3.18 -0.12 11.45
CA ARG A 102 3.87 -1.40 11.27
C ARG A 102 4.64 -1.37 9.96
N VAL A 103 5.81 -1.96 9.96
CA VAL A 103 6.65 -2.07 8.76
C VAL A 103 7.03 -3.54 8.56
N MET A 104 6.91 -4.00 7.32
CA MET A 104 7.50 -5.23 6.83
C MET A 104 8.69 -4.85 5.96
N VAL A 105 9.85 -5.45 6.20
CA VAL A 105 11.06 -5.19 5.40
C VAL A 105 11.27 -6.34 4.44
N ILE A 106 11.38 -6.01 3.18
CA ILE A 106 11.67 -6.93 2.08
C ILE A 106 12.88 -6.40 1.32
N ALA A 107 13.90 -7.21 1.13
CA ALA A 107 14.96 -6.94 0.17
C ALA A 107 14.66 -7.67 -1.14
N PHE A 108 15.13 -7.13 -2.27
CA PHE A 108 15.01 -7.81 -3.56
C PHE A 108 16.25 -7.62 -4.42
N ASP A 109 16.62 -8.71 -5.06
CA ASP A 109 17.65 -8.85 -6.09
C ASP A 109 17.02 -9.60 -7.29
N GLU A 110 17.58 -10.68 -7.77
CA GLU A 110 16.90 -11.62 -8.68
C GLU A 110 15.70 -12.33 -8.01
N ARG A 111 15.55 -12.22 -6.68
CA ARG A 111 14.52 -12.83 -5.84
C ARG A 111 13.97 -11.84 -4.83
N VAL A 112 12.87 -12.23 -4.22
CA VAL A 112 12.22 -11.46 -3.15
C VAL A 112 12.52 -12.12 -1.80
N HIS A 113 13.13 -11.37 -0.89
CA HIS A 113 13.57 -11.83 0.44
C HIS A 113 12.82 -11.11 1.54
N THR A 114 11.91 -11.79 2.23
CA THR A 114 11.26 -11.24 3.42
C THR A 114 12.23 -11.22 4.60
N LEU A 115 12.58 -10.03 5.09
CA LEU A 115 13.50 -9.86 6.21
C LEU A 115 12.77 -9.72 7.56
N THR A 116 11.55 -9.17 7.57
CA THR A 116 10.67 -9.17 8.75
C THR A 116 9.21 -9.30 8.35
N GLU A 117 8.42 -9.88 9.23
CA GLU A 117 6.96 -9.72 9.22
C GLU A 117 6.56 -8.31 9.68
N PRO A 118 5.32 -7.85 9.40
CA PRO A 118 4.85 -6.53 9.79
C PRO A 118 4.98 -6.31 11.31
N THR A 119 5.83 -5.38 11.73
CA THR A 119 6.10 -5.08 13.14
C THR A 119 6.29 -3.57 13.37
N ASN A 120 6.01 -3.09 14.57
CA ASN A 120 6.34 -1.74 15.01
C ASN A 120 7.60 -1.70 15.89
N ASN A 121 8.28 -2.83 16.08
CA ASN A 121 9.52 -2.91 16.85
C ASN A 121 10.69 -2.30 16.05
N ARG A 122 11.07 -1.07 16.38
CA ARG A 122 12.11 -0.31 15.69
C ARG A 122 13.49 -0.96 15.75
N VAL A 123 13.79 -1.69 16.82
CA VAL A 123 15.07 -2.44 16.94
C VAL A 123 15.12 -3.56 15.92
N ARG A 124 14.04 -4.37 15.84
CA ARG A 124 13.95 -5.45 14.84
C ARG A 124 14.02 -4.94 13.42
N LEU A 125 13.31 -3.81 13.13
CA LEU A 125 13.31 -3.20 11.81
C LEU A 125 14.71 -2.73 11.41
N ARG A 126 15.45 -2.04 12.29
CA ARG A 126 16.84 -1.63 12.03
C ARG A 126 17.76 -2.82 11.78
N GLN A 127 17.61 -3.89 12.57
CA GLN A 127 18.41 -5.11 12.38
C GLN A 127 18.13 -5.75 11.01
N ALA A 128 16.85 -5.83 10.61
CA ALA A 128 16.45 -6.38 9.32
C ALA A 128 16.99 -5.54 8.16
N ILE A 129 16.87 -4.20 8.22
CA ILE A 129 17.40 -3.30 7.20
C ILE A 129 18.91 -3.51 7.05
N ARG A 130 19.65 -3.63 8.15
CA ARG A 130 21.11 -3.90 8.12
C ARG A 130 21.47 -5.31 7.64
N GLN A 131 20.52 -6.23 7.60
CA GLN A 131 20.72 -7.59 7.05
C GLN A 131 20.50 -7.65 5.52
N ALA A 132 19.96 -6.60 4.91
CA ALA A 132 19.80 -6.51 3.46
C ALA A 132 21.20 -6.60 2.80
N ARG A 133 21.46 -7.70 2.08
CA ARG A 133 22.75 -8.01 1.44
C ARG A 133 22.57 -8.10 -0.05
N PHE A 134 23.65 -7.82 -0.76
CA PHE A 134 23.67 -7.88 -2.22
C PHE A 134 23.42 -9.28 -2.75
N GLY A 135 22.70 -9.29 -3.85
CA GLY A 135 22.53 -10.42 -4.74
C GLY A 135 22.78 -10.04 -6.20
N ASP A 136 22.34 -10.88 -7.08
CA ASP A 136 22.46 -10.70 -8.53
C ASP A 136 21.10 -10.25 -9.11
N GLY A 137 21.14 -9.47 -10.19
CA GLY A 137 19.93 -9.03 -10.88
C GLY A 137 19.02 -8.11 -10.08
N THR A 138 17.83 -7.82 -10.65
CA THR A 138 16.82 -6.93 -10.04
C THR A 138 15.43 -7.36 -10.48
N SER A 139 14.63 -7.91 -9.60
CA SER A 139 13.24 -8.33 -9.85
C SER A 139 12.25 -7.33 -9.22
N LEU A 140 12.30 -6.09 -9.68
CA LEU A 140 11.47 -4.99 -9.16
C LEU A 140 9.98 -5.27 -9.29
N TYR A 141 9.54 -5.72 -10.48
CA TYR A 141 8.13 -5.99 -10.71
C TYR A 141 7.61 -7.16 -9.87
N GLU A 142 8.42 -8.21 -9.69
CA GLU A 142 8.05 -9.32 -8.80
C GLU A 142 8.00 -8.91 -7.32
N ALA A 143 8.87 -7.99 -6.89
CA ALA A 143 8.83 -7.46 -5.52
C ALA A 143 7.56 -6.63 -5.26
N VAL A 144 7.13 -5.82 -6.23
CA VAL A 144 5.89 -5.04 -6.14
C VAL A 144 4.67 -5.97 -6.19
N ASP A 145 4.61 -6.92 -7.15
CA ASP A 145 3.55 -7.92 -7.25
C ASP A 145 3.39 -8.71 -5.94
N TYR A 146 4.50 -9.22 -5.40
CA TYR A 146 4.50 -9.94 -4.13
C TYR A 146 3.93 -9.07 -2.99
N SER A 147 4.33 -7.80 -2.95
CA SER A 147 3.88 -6.87 -1.92
C SER A 147 2.39 -6.58 -2.01
N LEU A 148 1.87 -6.33 -3.21
CA LEU A 148 0.45 -6.04 -3.46
C LEU A 148 -0.42 -7.29 -3.26
N ASN A 149 -0.09 -8.36 -3.99
CA ASN A 149 -0.97 -9.51 -4.16
C ASN A 149 -0.84 -10.59 -3.07
N ARG A 150 0.33 -10.66 -2.40
CA ARG A 150 0.57 -11.66 -1.34
C ARG A 150 0.54 -11.08 0.05
N VAL A 151 1.09 -9.88 0.24
CA VAL A 151 1.23 -9.26 1.56
C VAL A 151 0.04 -8.35 1.86
N LEU A 152 -0.10 -7.25 1.11
CA LEU A 152 -1.03 -6.17 1.44
C LEU A 152 -2.49 -6.54 1.22
N ARG A 153 -2.78 -7.49 0.32
CA ARG A 153 -4.12 -8.00 0.11
C ARG A 153 -4.75 -8.64 1.35
N THR A 154 -3.93 -9.18 2.25
CA THR A 154 -4.39 -9.82 3.49
C THR A 154 -4.48 -8.86 4.67
N ILE A 155 -4.01 -7.61 4.50
CA ILE A 155 -3.93 -6.61 5.56
C ILE A 155 -5.09 -5.62 5.40
N ALA A 156 -5.87 -5.47 6.46
CA ALA A 156 -6.91 -4.45 6.52
C ALA A 156 -6.35 -3.10 6.95
N GLY A 157 -7.01 -2.01 6.54
CA GLY A 157 -6.65 -0.66 6.91
C GLY A 157 -5.68 0.02 5.94
N ARG A 158 -5.01 1.09 6.40
CA ARG A 158 -4.14 1.92 5.56
C ARG A 158 -2.85 1.20 5.22
N LYS A 159 -2.52 1.16 3.93
CA LYS A 159 -1.39 0.41 3.40
C LYS A 159 -0.53 1.28 2.51
N ALA A 160 0.77 1.05 2.55
CA ALA A 160 1.71 1.70 1.64
C ALA A 160 2.87 0.77 1.28
N ILE A 161 3.44 0.99 0.11
CA ILE A 161 4.72 0.45 -0.32
C ILE A 161 5.69 1.61 -0.45
N VAL A 162 6.85 1.51 0.18
CA VAL A 162 7.96 2.44 -0.01
C VAL A 162 9.10 1.66 -0.64
N ILE A 163 9.58 2.12 -1.80
CA ILE A 163 10.55 1.38 -2.62
C ILE A 163 11.82 2.19 -2.73
N PHE A 164 12.92 1.66 -2.23
CA PHE A 164 14.26 2.20 -2.43
C PHE A 164 14.92 1.46 -3.58
N THR A 165 15.03 2.10 -4.76
CA THR A 165 15.55 1.48 -6.00
C THR A 165 16.13 2.51 -6.95
N ASP A 166 16.95 2.09 -7.92
CA ASP A 166 17.31 2.90 -9.08
C ASP A 166 16.30 2.79 -10.25
N GLY A 167 15.32 1.89 -10.11
CA GLY A 167 14.18 1.76 -11.01
C GLY A 167 14.40 0.87 -12.22
N VAL A 168 15.46 0.07 -12.26
CA VAL A 168 15.78 -0.83 -13.39
C VAL A 168 15.40 -2.27 -13.01
N ASP A 169 14.48 -2.87 -13.76
CA ASP A 169 14.16 -4.30 -13.66
C ASP A 169 14.96 -5.08 -14.69
N THR A 170 15.60 -6.16 -14.28
CA THR A 170 16.45 -6.99 -15.17
C THR A 170 16.10 -8.47 -15.16
N THR A 171 15.41 -8.95 -14.12
CA THR A 171 15.22 -10.39 -13.90
C THR A 171 13.79 -10.83 -13.63
N SER A 172 12.81 -9.93 -13.52
CA SER A 172 11.41 -10.31 -13.38
C SER A 172 10.94 -11.15 -14.57
N ARG A 173 10.27 -12.26 -14.29
CA ARG A 173 9.77 -13.21 -15.30
C ARG A 173 8.28 -13.41 -15.26
N ARG A 174 7.65 -13.30 -14.09
CA ARG A 174 6.22 -13.53 -13.85
C ARG A 174 5.43 -12.24 -13.83
N ALA A 175 5.99 -11.20 -13.25
CA ALA A 175 5.46 -9.85 -13.27
C ALA A 175 6.10 -9.02 -14.38
N SER A 176 5.35 -8.10 -14.95
CA SER A 176 5.80 -7.16 -15.99
C SER A 176 5.44 -5.74 -15.60
N TYR A 177 5.99 -4.75 -16.28
CA TYR A 177 5.59 -3.36 -16.10
C TYR A 177 4.07 -3.17 -16.21
N GLN A 178 3.44 -3.76 -17.24
CA GLN A 178 2.00 -3.61 -17.48
C GLN A 178 1.15 -4.25 -16.37
N SER A 179 1.51 -5.49 -15.93
CA SER A 179 0.78 -6.13 -14.83
C SER A 179 0.96 -5.36 -13.52
N THR A 180 2.17 -4.87 -13.25
CA THR A 180 2.46 -4.10 -12.03
C THR A 180 1.70 -2.78 -11.99
N VAL A 181 1.56 -2.08 -13.13
CA VAL A 181 0.74 -0.87 -13.23
C VAL A 181 -0.71 -1.19 -12.97
N ALA A 182 -1.27 -2.22 -13.63
CA ALA A 182 -2.66 -2.62 -13.45
C ALA A 182 -2.96 -3.00 -11.99
N ASP A 183 -2.11 -3.83 -11.37
CA ASP A 183 -2.26 -4.23 -9.97
C ASP A 183 -2.15 -3.03 -9.01
N SER A 184 -1.31 -2.05 -9.35
CA SER A 184 -1.15 -0.82 -8.56
C SER A 184 -2.39 0.08 -8.64
N GLU A 185 -3.03 0.17 -9.81
CA GLU A 185 -4.26 0.93 -10.02
C GLU A 185 -5.46 0.28 -9.34
N GLU A 186 -5.50 -1.06 -9.26
CA GLU A 186 -6.56 -1.81 -8.58
C GLU A 186 -6.36 -1.87 -7.05
N SER A 187 -5.15 -1.56 -6.57
CA SER A 187 -4.82 -1.64 -5.14
C SER A 187 -5.27 -0.40 -4.38
N ASP A 188 -5.67 -0.60 -3.12
CA ASP A 188 -5.91 0.47 -2.15
C ASP A 188 -4.62 0.91 -1.41
N ALA A 189 -3.45 0.42 -1.83
CA ALA A 189 -2.15 0.79 -1.26
C ALA A 189 -1.53 2.00 -1.96
N LEU A 190 -0.92 2.89 -1.18
CA LEU A 190 -0.13 3.99 -1.72
C LEU A 190 1.29 3.51 -2.04
N ILE A 191 1.84 3.91 -3.19
CA ILE A 191 3.17 3.49 -3.62
C ILE A 191 4.09 4.72 -3.73
N TYR A 192 5.21 4.69 -3.00
CA TYR A 192 6.19 5.76 -2.93
C TYR A 192 7.57 5.26 -3.38
N PRO A 193 7.96 5.47 -4.65
CA PRO A 193 9.30 5.17 -5.10
C PRO A 193 10.29 6.25 -4.65
N ILE A 194 11.37 5.84 -4.01
CA ILE A 194 12.51 6.68 -3.65
C ILE A 194 13.68 6.26 -4.54
N ARG A 195 13.98 7.11 -5.52
CA ARG A 195 14.99 6.80 -6.52
C ARG A 195 16.39 7.23 -6.09
N PHE A 196 17.33 6.30 -6.17
CA PHE A 196 18.75 6.57 -6.09
C PHE A 196 19.36 6.72 -7.49
N ASN A 197 20.20 7.73 -7.68
CA ASN A 197 20.91 7.91 -8.94
C ASN A 197 22.26 7.18 -8.90
N THR A 198 22.29 5.95 -9.41
CA THR A 198 23.49 5.13 -9.45
C THR A 198 24.41 5.46 -10.63
N GLN A 199 23.91 6.17 -11.66
CA GLN A 199 24.67 6.46 -12.89
C GLN A 199 25.81 7.47 -12.69
N ARG A 200 25.71 8.39 -11.73
CA ARG A 200 26.76 9.40 -11.50
C ARG A 200 28.08 8.82 -11.00
N ASP A 201 28.03 7.70 -10.29
CA ASP A 201 29.20 7.11 -9.65
C ASP A 201 29.98 6.19 -10.60
N ALA A 202 29.34 5.68 -11.65
CA ALA A 202 30.00 4.91 -12.69
C ALA A 202 30.95 5.79 -13.54
N TRP A 203 30.60 7.07 -13.77
CA TRP A 203 31.42 8.01 -14.53
C TRP A 203 32.61 8.57 -13.75
N ALA A 204 32.50 8.66 -12.44
CA ALA A 204 33.55 9.22 -11.58
C ALA A 204 34.75 8.27 -11.38
N ARG A 205 34.65 7.00 -11.78
CA ARG A 205 35.66 5.95 -11.57
C ARG A 205 36.29 5.39 -12.86
N GLY A 206 35.84 5.86 -14.02
CA GLY A 206 36.35 5.45 -15.33
C GLY A 206 37.34 6.44 -15.98
N GLY A 207 37.89 7.38 -15.21
CA GLY A 207 38.90 8.34 -15.63
C GLY A 207 40.24 8.07 -14.99
#